data_914cf0c5d6ba5fcd678387907c86a933
#
_entry.id   914cf0c5d6ba5fcd678387907c86a933
#
_cell.length_a   1.000
_cell.length_b   1.000
_cell.length_c   1.000
_cell.angle_alpha   90.00
_cell.angle_beta   90.00
_cell.angle_gamma   90.00
#
_symmetry.space_group_name_H-M   'P 1'
#
loop_
_entity.id
_entity.type
_entity.pdbx_description
1 polymer ?
#
loop_
_entity_poly.entity_id
_entity_poly.type
_entity_poly.pdbx_seq_one_letter_code
_entity_poly.pdbx_strand_id
1 'polypeptide(L)'
;MRIACSGEPVGRICDLGTATPQPAEVVVASPSLDCVTRTCLRVPLGRDLPPGSRFPDGTNGLCTAECQADSDCDRVPESPCITGFTCGIAVTVGPFCCRKFCICKDYVVVPDSGELAPPEACDPVNENNACCNLDGRQNNAKYPLCRS
;
A
#
# COMPACT_ATOMS: atom_id res chain seq x y z
N MET A 1 15.95 25.73 -0.47
CA MET A 1 16.17 24.67 0.51
C MET A 1 14.87 23.93 0.79
N ARG A 2 14.94 22.65 0.80
CA ARG A 2 13.78 21.86 1.13
C ARG A 2 13.64 21.79 2.64
N ILE A 3 12.52 22.25 3.13
CA ILE A 3 12.18 22.02 4.51
C ILE A 3 11.92 20.54 4.66
N ALA A 4 12.37 19.96 5.74
CA ALA A 4 12.14 18.56 6.01
C ALA A 4 10.65 18.30 6.00
N CYS A 5 10.13 17.99 4.82
CA CYS A 5 8.76 17.60 4.68
C CYS A 5 8.62 16.22 5.24
N SER A 6 7.63 16.08 6.05
CA SER A 6 7.41 14.86 6.76
C SER A 6 6.95 13.72 5.89
N GLY A 7 6.70 13.88 4.62
CA GLY A 7 6.32 12.73 3.84
C GLY A 7 5.78 13.06 2.47
N GLU A 8 5.39 12.01 1.79
CA GLU A 8 4.84 12.12 0.45
C GLU A 8 3.33 12.40 0.51
N PRO A 9 2.81 13.24 -0.40
CA PRO A 9 1.36 13.53 -0.41
C PRO A 9 0.57 12.30 -0.86
N VAL A 10 -0.32 11.84 0.00
CA VAL A 10 -1.12 10.65 -0.25
C VAL A 10 -2.59 10.90 0.04
N GLY A 11 -3.45 10.04 -0.50
CA GLY A 11 -4.87 10.05 -0.18
C GLY A 11 -5.77 10.70 -1.20
N ARG A 12 -5.23 11.30 -2.25
CA ARG A 12 -6.04 11.82 -3.34
C ARG A 12 -6.66 10.67 -4.11
N ILE A 13 -7.92 10.79 -4.50
CA ILE A 13 -8.58 9.78 -5.30
C ILE A 13 -7.91 9.69 -6.67
N CYS A 14 -7.61 8.48 -7.10
CA CYS A 14 -6.93 8.21 -8.36
C CYS A 14 -7.59 7.08 -9.11
N ASP A 15 -7.40 7.07 -10.43
CA ASP A 15 -7.94 6.06 -11.32
C ASP A 15 -6.94 4.89 -11.43
N LEU A 16 -7.44 3.68 -11.23
CA LEU A 16 -6.62 2.46 -11.38
C LEU A 16 -6.41 2.06 -12.84
N GLY A 17 -6.96 2.82 -13.77
CA GLY A 17 -6.88 2.52 -15.19
C GLY A 17 -8.01 1.60 -15.63
N THR A 18 -7.68 0.54 -16.36
CA THR A 18 -8.68 -0.38 -16.89
C THR A 18 -9.01 -1.54 -15.95
N ALA A 19 -8.29 -1.63 -14.85
CA ALA A 19 -8.49 -2.73 -13.90
C ALA A 19 -9.82 -2.58 -13.16
N THR A 20 -10.59 -3.67 -13.09
CA THR A 20 -11.80 -3.74 -12.28
C THR A 20 -11.50 -4.61 -11.08
N PRO A 21 -11.34 -4.03 -9.89
CA PRO A 21 -10.93 -4.81 -8.72
C PRO A 21 -12.02 -5.79 -8.28
N GLN A 22 -11.60 -6.97 -7.86
CA GLN A 22 -12.47 -7.93 -7.19
C GLN A 22 -12.67 -7.48 -5.74
N PRO A 23 -13.74 -7.92 -5.07
CA PRO A 23 -14.05 -7.43 -3.72
C PRO A 23 -12.94 -7.56 -2.68
N ALA A 24 -12.12 -8.61 -2.77
CA ALA A 24 -11.06 -8.84 -1.81
C ALA A 24 -9.66 -8.58 -2.40
N GLU A 25 -9.60 -7.92 -3.53
CA GLU A 25 -8.34 -7.73 -4.26
C GLU A 25 -7.66 -6.43 -3.89
N VAL A 26 -6.33 -6.47 -3.73
CA VAL A 26 -5.50 -5.28 -3.63
C VAL A 26 -4.98 -4.96 -5.02
N VAL A 27 -5.14 -3.71 -5.46
CA VAL A 27 -4.69 -3.28 -6.79
C VAL A 27 -3.72 -2.12 -6.63
N VAL A 28 -2.57 -2.22 -7.29
CA VAL A 28 -1.59 -1.13 -7.37
C VAL A 28 -1.42 -0.75 -8.84
N ALA A 29 -1.64 0.51 -9.15
CA ALA A 29 -1.43 1.04 -10.49
C ALA A 29 -0.24 2.00 -10.46
N SER A 30 0.77 1.71 -11.26
CA SER A 30 1.96 2.54 -11.38
C SER A 30 2.51 2.41 -12.80
N PRO A 31 2.81 3.50 -13.48
CA PRO A 31 2.62 4.87 -13.01
C PRO A 31 1.15 5.31 -13.06
N SER A 32 0.75 6.15 -12.11
CA SER A 32 -0.56 6.80 -12.12
C SER A 32 -0.37 8.30 -12.27
N LEU A 33 -0.93 8.86 -13.31
CA LEU A 33 -0.78 10.29 -13.59
C LEU A 33 -1.62 11.18 -12.67
N ASP A 34 -2.59 10.58 -11.98
CA ASP A 34 -3.40 11.30 -11.00
C ASP A 34 -2.66 11.58 -9.71
N CYS A 35 -1.52 10.93 -9.50
CA CYS A 35 -0.78 11.00 -8.26
C CYS A 35 0.56 11.68 -8.45
N VAL A 36 0.90 12.60 -7.56
CA VAL A 36 2.23 13.20 -7.51
C VAL A 36 3.29 12.10 -7.29
N THR A 37 2.95 11.13 -6.47
CA THR A 37 3.81 9.97 -6.19
C THR A 37 3.81 8.92 -7.28
N ARG A 38 2.95 9.07 -8.27
CA ARG A 38 2.83 8.17 -9.43
C ARG A 38 2.31 6.78 -9.09
N THR A 39 1.76 6.57 -7.90
CA THR A 39 1.25 5.26 -7.50
C THR A 39 -0.14 5.37 -6.90
N CYS A 40 -1.06 4.58 -7.43
CA CYS A 40 -2.45 4.51 -6.98
C CYS A 40 -2.70 3.14 -6.36
N LEU A 41 -3.29 3.11 -5.16
CA LEU A 41 -3.51 1.89 -4.40
C LEU A 41 -4.97 1.76 -4.02
N ARG A 42 -5.55 0.57 -4.22
CA ARG A 42 -6.86 0.22 -3.69
C ARG A 42 -6.71 -1.01 -2.82
N VAL A 43 -7.13 -0.90 -1.56
CA VAL A 43 -7.18 -2.04 -0.64
C VAL A 43 -8.63 -2.42 -0.41
N PRO A 44 -8.93 -3.69 -0.09
CA PRO A 44 -10.30 -4.08 0.25
C PRO A 44 -10.75 -3.37 1.52
N LEU A 45 -12.05 -3.07 1.58
CA LEU A 45 -12.64 -2.49 2.79
C LEU A 45 -12.78 -3.59 3.84
N GLY A 46 -11.99 -3.50 4.90
CA GLY A 46 -11.91 -4.53 5.94
C GLY A 46 -12.61 -4.16 7.25
N ARG A 47 -13.29 -3.01 7.29
CA ARG A 47 -14.00 -2.56 8.48
C ARG A 47 -15.08 -1.57 8.10
N ASP A 48 -15.96 -1.24 9.03
CA ASP A 48 -16.93 -0.17 8.82
C ASP A 48 -16.23 1.18 8.72
N LEU A 49 -16.69 2.00 7.80
CA LEU A 49 -16.11 3.34 7.63
C LEU A 49 -16.44 4.24 8.83
N PRO A 50 -15.45 5.00 9.31
CA PRO A 50 -15.71 6.04 10.31
C PRO A 50 -16.66 7.11 9.75
N PRO A 51 -17.38 7.82 10.61
CA PRO A 51 -18.24 8.91 10.15
C PRO A 51 -17.47 9.94 9.34
N GLY A 52 -17.99 10.30 8.18
CA GLY A 52 -17.38 11.27 7.29
C GLY A 52 -16.39 10.70 6.30
N SER A 53 -16.01 9.44 6.44
CA SER A 53 -15.11 8.77 5.51
C SER A 53 -15.87 8.21 4.32
N ARG A 54 -15.15 8.07 3.20
CA ARG A 54 -15.69 7.43 2.01
C ARG A 54 -14.67 6.45 1.44
N PHE A 55 -15.19 5.37 0.88
CA PHE A 55 -14.37 4.39 0.16
C PHE A 55 -14.42 4.73 -1.33
N PRO A 56 -13.28 4.68 -2.05
CA PRO A 56 -13.29 4.99 -3.47
C PRO A 56 -14.20 4.07 -4.26
N ASP A 57 -14.95 4.64 -5.19
CA ASP A 57 -15.91 3.88 -6.01
C ASP A 57 -15.25 3.20 -7.19
N GLY A 58 -15.84 2.08 -7.60
CA GLY A 58 -15.53 1.44 -8.88
C GLY A 58 -14.06 1.11 -9.07
N THR A 59 -13.46 1.73 -10.08
CA THR A 59 -12.06 1.50 -10.44
C THR A 59 -11.11 2.54 -9.85
N ASN A 60 -11.51 3.19 -8.78
CA ASN A 60 -10.70 4.21 -8.13
C ASN A 60 -9.97 3.66 -6.90
N GLY A 61 -8.87 4.29 -6.56
CA GLY A 61 -8.11 4.05 -5.34
C GLY A 61 -7.64 5.36 -4.76
N LEU A 62 -6.66 5.31 -3.90
CA LEU A 62 -6.04 6.51 -3.32
C LEU A 62 -4.56 6.55 -3.68
N CYS A 63 -4.06 7.73 -3.93
CA CYS A 63 -2.63 7.94 -4.14
C CYS A 63 -1.86 7.46 -2.92
N THR A 64 -0.80 6.71 -3.14
CA THR A 64 0.04 6.15 -2.10
C THR A 64 1.51 6.39 -2.42
N ALA A 65 2.38 6.07 -1.47
CA ALA A 65 3.82 6.12 -1.65
C ALA A 65 4.46 5.05 -0.78
N GLU A 66 5.63 4.59 -1.18
CA GLU A 66 6.41 3.71 -0.33
C GLU A 66 6.82 4.46 0.92
N CYS A 67 6.87 3.75 2.05
CA CYS A 67 7.11 4.35 3.35
C CYS A 67 7.96 3.44 4.22
N GLN A 68 8.56 4.01 5.25
CA GLN A 68 9.24 3.28 6.32
C GLN A 68 8.50 3.42 7.64
N ALA A 69 7.77 4.51 7.80
CA ALA A 69 7.01 4.81 9.00
C ALA A 69 5.75 5.58 8.62
N ASP A 70 4.77 5.64 9.54
CA ASP A 70 3.53 6.36 9.30
C ASP A 70 3.77 7.85 8.99
N SER A 71 4.82 8.42 9.55
CA SER A 71 5.16 9.84 9.32
C SER A 71 5.60 10.13 7.89
N ASP A 72 5.91 9.10 7.11
CA ASP A 72 6.23 9.28 5.69
C ASP A 72 4.98 9.52 4.84
N CYS A 73 3.81 9.34 5.43
CA CYS A 73 2.53 9.47 4.73
C CYS A 73 1.88 10.78 5.12
N ASP A 74 1.81 11.72 4.18
CA ASP A 74 1.24 13.04 4.41
C ASP A 74 -0.13 13.14 3.72
N ARG A 75 -1.20 13.08 4.53
CA ARG A 75 -2.57 13.09 4.02
C ARG A 75 -2.90 14.44 3.39
N VAL A 76 -3.33 14.42 2.13
CA VAL A 76 -3.80 15.65 1.49
C VAL A 76 -5.18 16.04 2.03
N PRO A 77 -5.50 17.36 2.11
CA PRO A 77 -6.78 17.81 2.69
C PRO A 77 -8.02 17.29 1.98
N GLU A 78 -7.95 17.04 0.68
CA GLU A 78 -9.10 16.57 -0.10
C GLU A 78 -9.32 15.06 -0.01
N SER A 79 -8.50 14.34 0.75
CA SER A 79 -8.62 12.88 0.84
C SER A 79 -9.93 12.46 1.50
N PRO A 80 -10.60 11.41 0.98
CA PRO A 80 -11.75 10.82 1.67
C PRO A 80 -11.36 10.04 2.92
N CYS A 81 -10.08 9.76 3.10
CA CYS A 81 -9.53 9.10 4.29
C CYS A 81 -9.44 10.12 5.42
N ILE A 82 -10.16 9.91 6.52
CA ILE A 82 -10.24 10.90 7.59
C ILE A 82 -9.37 10.60 8.80
N THR A 83 -9.06 9.33 9.07
CA THR A 83 -8.26 8.97 10.25
C THR A 83 -6.76 8.97 9.98
N GLY A 84 -6.36 9.17 8.74
CA GLY A 84 -4.96 9.20 8.36
C GLY A 84 -4.47 7.90 7.78
N PHE A 85 -3.16 7.82 7.59
CA PHE A 85 -2.53 6.70 6.92
C PHE A 85 -1.58 5.97 7.85
N THR A 86 -1.44 4.67 7.62
CA THR A 86 -0.45 3.83 8.29
C THR A 86 0.47 3.23 7.23
N CYS A 87 1.73 3.03 7.60
CA CYS A 87 2.72 2.41 6.72
C CYS A 87 2.67 0.89 6.93
N GLY A 88 2.30 0.17 5.88
CA GLY A 88 2.16 -1.28 5.99
C GLY A 88 2.24 -1.98 4.66
N ILE A 89 2.23 -3.30 4.72
CA ILE A 89 2.32 -4.15 3.52
C ILE A 89 0.91 -4.51 3.07
N ALA A 90 0.55 -4.08 1.87
CA ALA A 90 -0.76 -4.37 1.29
C ALA A 90 -0.69 -5.45 0.21
N VAL A 91 0.46 -5.61 -0.43
CA VAL A 91 0.61 -6.47 -1.61
C VAL A 91 1.61 -7.58 -1.32
N THR A 92 1.24 -8.80 -1.61
CA THR A 92 2.09 -9.98 -1.37
C THR A 92 2.46 -10.73 -2.64
N VAL A 93 2.15 -10.16 -3.80
CA VAL A 93 2.48 -10.74 -5.11
C VAL A 93 2.92 -9.64 -6.07
N GLY A 94 3.67 -10.02 -7.09
CA GLY A 94 4.08 -9.10 -8.15
C GLY A 94 5.24 -8.18 -7.77
N PRO A 95 5.53 -7.17 -8.60
CA PRO A 95 6.72 -6.32 -8.39
C PRO A 95 6.65 -5.45 -7.14
N PHE A 96 5.46 -5.21 -6.59
CA PHE A 96 5.29 -4.42 -5.38
C PHE A 96 5.11 -5.30 -4.14
N CYS A 97 5.30 -6.61 -4.26
CA CYS A 97 5.02 -7.50 -3.15
C CYS A 97 5.93 -7.22 -1.95
N CYS A 98 5.34 -7.23 -0.78
CA CYS A 98 6.02 -7.04 0.50
C CYS A 98 6.73 -5.68 0.65
N ARG A 99 6.40 -4.72 -0.20
CA ARG A 99 6.83 -3.33 0.00
C ARG A 99 5.80 -2.61 0.86
N LYS A 100 6.29 -1.71 1.69
CA LYS A 100 5.40 -0.93 2.56
C LYS A 100 4.88 0.28 1.84
N PHE A 101 3.57 0.48 1.93
CA PHE A 101 2.88 1.63 1.33
C PHE A 101 1.99 2.30 2.35
N CYS A 102 1.63 3.55 2.06
CA CYS A 102 0.69 4.30 2.88
C CYS A 102 -0.73 3.77 2.65
N ILE A 103 -1.35 3.25 3.70
CA ILE A 103 -2.68 2.64 3.66
C ILE A 103 -3.63 3.44 4.56
N CYS A 104 -4.81 3.78 4.05
CA CYS A 104 -5.80 4.51 4.84
C CYS A 104 -6.30 3.67 6.01
N LYS A 105 -6.20 4.21 7.21
CA LYS A 105 -6.67 3.53 8.43
C LYS A 105 -8.18 3.33 8.46
N ASP A 106 -8.92 4.11 7.68
CA ASP A 106 -10.38 3.96 7.61
C ASP A 106 -10.80 2.62 7.03
N TYR A 107 -9.92 2.01 6.22
CA TYR A 107 -10.26 0.82 5.43
C TYR A 107 -9.76 -0.47 6.03
N VAL A 108 -8.85 -0.41 7.00
CA VAL A 108 -8.21 -1.58 7.58
C VAL A 108 -8.29 -1.55 9.09
N VAL A 109 -8.24 -2.73 9.69
CA VAL A 109 -8.18 -2.84 11.16
C VAL A 109 -6.72 -2.69 11.59
N VAL A 110 -6.45 -1.64 12.34
CA VAL A 110 -5.11 -1.38 12.85
C VAL A 110 -5.03 -1.92 14.28
N PRO A 111 -4.05 -2.79 14.60
CA PRO A 111 -3.89 -3.30 15.97
C PRO A 111 -3.56 -2.19 16.97
N ASP A 112 -3.72 -2.50 18.26
CA ASP A 112 -3.43 -1.54 19.33
C ASP A 112 -1.99 -1.05 19.32
N SER A 113 -1.07 -1.83 18.75
CA SER A 113 0.32 -1.41 18.58
C SER A 113 0.48 -0.23 17.63
N GLY A 114 -0.54 0.04 16.82
CA GLY A 114 -0.50 1.10 15.83
C GLY A 114 0.14 0.72 14.51
N GLU A 115 0.63 -0.50 14.39
CA GLU A 115 1.26 -0.98 13.16
C GLU A 115 0.56 -2.22 12.64
N LEU A 116 0.40 -2.30 11.32
CA LEU A 116 -0.13 -3.50 10.70
C LEU A 116 0.89 -4.63 10.81
N ALA A 117 0.41 -5.81 11.18
CA ALA A 117 1.29 -6.99 11.24
C ALA A 117 1.76 -7.36 9.83
N PRO A 118 3.05 -7.71 9.67
CA PRO A 118 3.53 -8.18 8.36
C PRO A 118 2.82 -9.46 7.98
N PRO A 119 2.41 -9.60 6.70
CA PRO A 119 1.85 -10.87 6.24
C PRO A 119 2.86 -12.00 6.37
N GLU A 120 2.37 -13.19 6.65
CA GLU A 120 3.24 -14.38 6.75
C GLU A 120 4.02 -14.60 5.45
N ALA A 121 3.40 -14.30 4.30
CA ALA A 121 4.04 -14.43 3.00
C ALA A 121 5.28 -13.54 2.87
N CYS A 122 5.39 -12.50 3.67
CA CYS A 122 6.52 -11.57 3.61
C CYS A 122 7.66 -11.94 4.55
N ASP A 123 7.55 -13.06 5.24
CA ASP A 123 8.67 -13.59 6.04
C ASP A 123 9.79 -14.01 5.08
N PRO A 124 11.03 -13.53 5.25
CA PRO A 124 12.14 -13.88 4.37
C PRO A 124 12.42 -15.38 4.26
N VAL A 125 12.07 -16.15 5.30
CA VAL A 125 12.29 -17.60 5.29
C VAL A 125 11.13 -18.40 4.70
N ASN A 126 10.04 -17.74 4.31
CA ASN A 126 8.88 -18.41 3.76
C ASN A 126 9.12 -18.79 2.29
N GLU A 127 9.31 -20.08 2.04
CA GLU A 127 9.59 -20.59 0.71
C GLU A 127 8.37 -20.62 -0.21
N ASN A 128 7.18 -20.40 0.35
CA ASN A 128 5.94 -20.41 -0.44
C ASN A 128 5.68 -19.08 -1.14
N ASN A 129 6.50 -18.08 -0.90
CA ASN A 129 6.34 -16.77 -1.53
C ASN A 129 7.66 -16.35 -2.18
N ALA A 130 7.59 -16.03 -3.47
CA ALA A 130 8.76 -15.67 -4.26
C ALA A 130 8.91 -14.15 -4.42
N CYS A 131 8.58 -13.36 -3.41
CA CYS A 131 8.84 -11.92 -3.43
C CYS A 131 10.35 -11.67 -3.44
N CYS A 132 10.89 -11.38 -4.62
CA CYS A 132 12.34 -11.28 -4.79
C CYS A 132 12.96 -10.02 -4.19
N ASN A 133 12.16 -9.09 -3.75
CA ASN A 133 12.65 -7.87 -3.09
C ASN A 133 12.86 -8.04 -1.58
N LEU A 134 12.63 -9.23 -1.05
CA LEU A 134 12.95 -9.53 0.34
C LEU A 134 14.40 -9.99 0.46
N ASP A 135 15.03 -9.65 1.58
CA ASP A 135 16.39 -10.05 1.84
C ASP A 135 16.53 -11.57 1.86
N GLY A 136 17.63 -12.05 1.30
CA GLY A 136 17.94 -13.47 1.30
C GLY A 136 17.29 -14.26 0.17
N ARG A 137 16.54 -13.60 -0.71
CA ARG A 137 15.87 -14.29 -1.82
C ARG A 137 16.60 -14.19 -3.15
N GLN A 138 17.39 -13.15 -3.34
CA GLN A 138 18.16 -12.98 -4.56
C GLN A 138 19.27 -14.03 -4.63
N ASN A 139 19.40 -14.70 -5.78
CA ASN A 139 20.41 -15.73 -6.03
C ASN A 139 20.37 -16.88 -5.02
N ASN A 140 19.21 -17.13 -4.44
CA ASN A 140 19.02 -18.23 -3.49
C ASN A 140 18.38 -19.40 -4.22
N ALA A 141 18.96 -20.59 -4.07
CA ALA A 141 18.45 -21.79 -4.74
C ALA A 141 17.03 -22.16 -4.32
N LYS A 142 16.59 -21.75 -3.12
CA LYS A 142 15.22 -21.97 -2.66
C LYS A 142 14.21 -21.10 -3.37
N TYR A 143 14.65 -20.04 -4.02
CA TYR A 143 13.80 -19.08 -4.72
C TYR A 143 14.30 -18.93 -6.16
N PRO A 144 14.13 -19.96 -6.99
CA PRO A 144 14.71 -19.95 -8.33
C PRO A 144 14.22 -18.81 -9.23
N LEU A 145 13.01 -18.32 -8.97
CA LEU A 145 12.45 -17.21 -9.75
C LEU A 145 13.12 -15.87 -9.43
N CYS A 146 13.93 -15.82 -8.38
CA CYS A 146 14.59 -14.59 -7.93
C CYS A 146 16.06 -14.51 -8.38
N ARG A 147 16.45 -15.32 -9.31
CA ARG A 147 17.79 -15.25 -9.84
C ARG A 147 17.91 -14.10 -10.82
N SER A 148 18.94 -13.32 -10.66
CA SER A 148 19.24 -12.23 -11.58
C SER A 148 20.15 -12.67 -12.71
#